data_120e7905776838bd748b189c3387690d
#
_entry.id   120e7905776838bd748b189c3387690d
#
_cell.length_a   1.000
_cell.length_b   1.000
_cell.length_c   1.000
_cell.angle_alpha   90.00
_cell.angle_beta   90.00
_cell.angle_gamma   90.00
#
_symmetry.space_group_name_H-M   'P 1'
#
loop_
_entity.id
_entity.type
_entity.pdbx_description
1 polymer ?
#
loop_
_entity_poly.entity_id
_entity_poly.type
_entity_poly.pdbx_seq_one_letter_code
_entity_poly.pdbx_strand_id
1 'polypeptide(L)'
;IYSLERNINVFMEKPPAISFDQLEELKKAAAKSDAQLGFCYQNRYNASIRAAKDLIDSGKAGKVLGARAFVTWCRGAAYYTESGWRGSLKTEGGGVLINQSVHTQDLLCFLLGDPTTVDATMTNHHLKDLIEVEDTLEAYIDFNGVHASFYATTSYCADVAPLIEIACENMTIRVEDPHVTVY
;
A
#
# COMPACT_ATOMS: atom_id res chain seq x y z
N ILE A 1 14.49 -13.53 9.52
CA ILE A 1 15.73 -13.39 10.32
C ILE A 1 16.55 -14.68 10.22
N TYR A 2 16.04 -15.84 10.62
CA TYR A 2 16.76 -17.11 10.65
C TYR A 2 17.54 -17.43 9.35
N SER A 3 16.95 -17.19 8.18
CA SER A 3 17.58 -17.43 6.88
C SER A 3 18.68 -16.41 6.58
N LEU A 4 18.43 -15.14 6.89
CA LEU A 4 19.40 -14.06 6.70
C LEU A 4 20.67 -14.29 7.53
N GLU A 5 20.54 -14.73 8.78
CA GLU A 5 21.67 -15.07 9.66
C GLU A 5 22.53 -16.22 9.11
N ARG A 6 22.04 -16.93 8.12
CA ARG A 6 22.74 -18.03 7.41
C ARG A 6 23.12 -17.69 5.99
N ASN A 7 23.05 -16.41 5.62
CA ASN A 7 23.31 -15.91 4.28
C ASN A 7 22.46 -16.61 3.19
N ILE A 8 21.21 -16.93 3.50
CA ILE A 8 20.25 -17.52 2.56
C ILE A 8 19.33 -16.41 2.09
N ASN A 9 19.22 -16.23 0.76
CA ASN A 9 18.30 -15.29 0.15
C ASN A 9 16.86 -15.55 0.58
N VAL A 10 16.13 -14.47 0.86
CA VAL A 10 14.74 -14.54 1.33
C VAL A 10 13.85 -13.74 0.38
N PHE A 11 12.77 -14.36 -0.07
CA PHE A 11 11.66 -13.66 -0.71
C PHE A 11 10.40 -13.99 0.06
N MET A 12 9.69 -12.98 0.53
CA MET A 12 8.55 -13.16 1.43
C MET A 12 7.35 -12.32 1.04
N GLU A 13 6.18 -12.75 1.53
CA GLU A 13 4.92 -12.02 1.38
C GLU A 13 4.90 -10.73 2.20
N LYS A 14 4.04 -9.81 1.76
CA LYS A 14 3.69 -8.60 2.49
C LYS A 14 2.69 -8.92 3.63
N PRO A 15 2.63 -8.15 4.70
CA PRO A 15 3.57 -7.08 5.07
C PRO A 15 4.89 -7.66 5.60
N PRO A 16 5.98 -6.90 5.55
CA PRO A 16 7.28 -7.37 6.03
C PRO A 16 7.33 -7.66 7.53
N ALA A 17 6.49 -6.99 8.31
CA ALA A 17 6.36 -7.14 9.75
C ALA A 17 5.00 -6.59 10.21
N ILE A 18 4.54 -6.95 11.39
CA ILE A 18 3.30 -6.46 12.00
C ILE A 18 3.54 -5.39 13.09
N SER A 19 4.82 -5.05 13.33
CA SER A 19 5.20 -3.96 14.25
C SER A 19 6.52 -3.31 13.82
N PHE A 20 6.75 -2.09 14.28
CA PHE A 20 8.01 -1.39 14.06
C PHE A 20 9.20 -2.12 14.67
N ASP A 21 9.06 -2.72 15.87
CA ASP A 21 10.14 -3.46 16.51
C ASP A 21 10.57 -4.66 15.66
N GLN A 22 9.62 -5.43 15.14
CA GLN A 22 9.91 -6.55 14.25
C GLN A 22 10.56 -6.08 12.93
N LEU A 23 10.11 -4.94 12.38
CA LEU A 23 10.70 -4.35 11.18
C LEU A 23 12.15 -3.93 11.42
N GLU A 24 12.45 -3.31 12.56
CA GLU A 24 13.81 -2.91 12.93
C GLU A 24 14.73 -4.12 13.19
N GLU A 25 14.22 -5.19 13.78
CA GLU A 25 14.95 -6.46 13.91
C GLU A 25 15.26 -7.06 12.53
N LEU A 26 14.29 -7.07 11.62
CA LEU A 26 14.45 -7.56 10.26
C LEU A 26 15.49 -6.72 9.50
N LYS A 27 15.43 -5.38 9.59
CA LYS A 27 16.40 -4.46 8.98
C LYS A 27 17.82 -4.71 9.51
N LYS A 28 17.98 -4.90 10.83
CA LYS A 28 19.28 -5.22 11.45
C LYS A 28 19.83 -6.56 10.97
N ALA A 29 18.97 -7.56 10.81
CA ALA A 29 19.39 -8.87 10.31
C ALA A 29 19.79 -8.79 8.83
N ALA A 30 19.03 -8.08 8.00
CA ALA A 30 19.34 -7.87 6.60
C ALA A 30 20.67 -7.10 6.41
N ALA A 31 20.91 -6.05 7.21
CA ALA A 31 22.14 -5.27 7.15
C ALA A 31 23.43 -6.05 7.54
N LYS A 32 23.30 -7.16 8.25
CA LYS A 32 24.40 -8.03 8.69
C LYS A 32 24.62 -9.22 7.75
N SER A 33 23.74 -9.44 6.80
CA SER A 33 23.74 -10.59 5.91
C SER A 33 24.23 -10.18 4.52
N ASP A 34 24.98 -11.05 3.86
CA ASP A 34 25.30 -10.93 2.43
C ASP A 34 24.13 -11.41 1.54
N ALA A 35 23.08 -11.98 2.13
CA ALA A 35 21.91 -12.45 1.43
C ALA A 35 20.97 -11.31 1.03
N GLN A 36 20.23 -11.53 -0.04
CA GLN A 36 19.20 -10.61 -0.51
C GLN A 36 17.87 -10.86 0.23
N LEU A 37 17.19 -9.79 0.59
CA LEU A 37 15.85 -9.80 1.14
C LEU A 37 14.91 -9.08 0.19
N GLY A 38 13.91 -9.79 -0.35
CA GLY A 38 12.89 -9.27 -1.23
C GLY A 38 11.47 -9.46 -0.67
N PHE A 39 10.58 -8.54 -1.05
CA PHE A 39 9.17 -8.58 -0.65
C PHE A 39 8.26 -8.66 -1.88
N CYS A 40 7.12 -9.38 -1.73
CA CYS A 40 6.16 -9.57 -2.81
C CYS A 40 5.23 -8.36 -2.94
N TYR A 41 5.63 -7.40 -3.77
CA TYR A 41 4.80 -6.28 -4.24
C TYR A 41 4.50 -6.45 -5.74
N GLN A 42 3.82 -7.54 -6.07
CA GLN A 42 3.59 -7.99 -7.44
C GLN A 42 2.84 -6.98 -8.31
N ASN A 43 2.00 -6.13 -7.72
CA ASN A 43 1.23 -5.14 -8.46
C ASN A 43 2.10 -4.12 -9.22
N ARG A 44 3.35 -3.92 -8.82
CA ARG A 44 4.33 -3.12 -9.58
C ARG A 44 4.58 -3.65 -11.00
N TYR A 45 4.27 -4.92 -11.27
CA TYR A 45 4.49 -5.59 -12.55
C TYR A 45 3.23 -5.66 -13.41
N ASN A 46 2.08 -5.17 -12.94
CA ASN A 46 0.87 -5.07 -13.74
C ASN A 46 1.09 -4.13 -14.93
N ALA A 47 0.56 -4.50 -16.09
CA ALA A 47 0.80 -3.76 -17.33
C ALA A 47 0.31 -2.30 -17.25
N SER A 48 -0.83 -2.07 -16.58
CA SER A 48 -1.39 -0.74 -16.33
C SER A 48 -0.45 0.14 -15.50
N ILE A 49 0.16 -0.41 -14.46
CA ILE A 49 1.11 0.28 -13.57
C ILE A 49 2.42 0.57 -14.30
N ARG A 50 2.93 -0.41 -15.06
CA ARG A 50 4.14 -0.21 -15.88
C ARG A 50 3.94 0.88 -16.92
N ALA A 51 2.78 0.91 -17.61
CA ALA A 51 2.45 1.95 -18.55
C ALA A 51 2.38 3.34 -17.91
N ALA A 52 1.76 3.46 -16.72
CA ALA A 52 1.72 4.70 -15.96
C ALA A 52 3.13 5.17 -15.57
N LYS A 53 3.96 4.25 -15.07
CA LYS A 53 5.36 4.54 -14.71
C LYS A 53 6.18 5.00 -15.91
N ASP A 54 6.05 4.34 -17.06
CA ASP A 54 6.76 4.70 -18.30
C ASP A 54 6.37 6.10 -18.80
N LEU A 55 5.09 6.50 -18.66
CA LEU A 55 4.65 7.86 -19.01
C LEU A 55 5.30 8.92 -18.13
N ILE A 56 5.42 8.65 -16.84
CA ILE A 56 6.06 9.55 -15.87
C ILE A 56 7.57 9.61 -16.12
N ASP A 57 8.24 8.47 -16.16
CA ASP A 57 9.71 8.38 -16.26
C ASP A 57 10.25 8.89 -17.61
N SER A 58 9.48 8.74 -18.69
CA SER A 58 9.84 9.29 -20.01
C SER A 58 9.74 10.81 -20.10
N GLY A 59 9.16 11.47 -19.09
CA GLY A 59 8.88 12.90 -19.09
C GLY A 59 7.71 13.34 -19.98
N LYS A 60 7.04 12.42 -20.68
CA LYS A 60 5.88 12.74 -21.54
C LYS A 60 4.72 13.34 -20.77
N ALA A 61 4.53 12.91 -19.53
CA ALA A 61 3.50 13.44 -18.65
C ALA A 61 3.77 14.90 -18.20
N GLY A 62 5.02 15.38 -18.31
CA GLY A 62 5.43 16.61 -17.68
C GLY A 62 5.61 16.43 -16.17
N LYS A 63 5.65 17.53 -15.44
CA LYS A 63 5.78 17.50 -13.98
C LYS A 63 4.51 16.95 -13.33
N VAL A 64 4.66 16.09 -12.33
CA VAL A 64 3.53 15.65 -11.49
C VAL A 64 3.08 16.79 -10.60
N LEU A 65 1.80 17.08 -10.57
CA LEU A 65 1.18 18.17 -9.83
C LEU A 65 0.49 17.69 -8.54
N GLY A 66 -0.02 16.46 -8.55
CA GLY A 66 -0.71 15.86 -7.42
C GLY A 66 -1.25 14.48 -7.75
N ALA A 67 -1.77 13.78 -6.73
CA ALA A 67 -2.35 12.45 -6.90
C ALA A 67 -3.51 12.20 -5.94
N ARG A 68 -4.29 11.17 -6.25
CA ARG A 68 -5.23 10.55 -5.30
C ARG A 68 -5.28 9.05 -5.50
N ALA A 69 -5.52 8.31 -4.42
CA ALA A 69 -5.72 6.88 -4.51
C ALA A 69 -6.79 6.40 -3.53
N PHE A 70 -7.59 5.43 -3.99
CA PHE A 70 -8.72 4.89 -3.23
C PHE A 70 -8.72 3.36 -3.25
N VAL A 71 -8.97 2.77 -2.06
CA VAL A 71 -9.23 1.35 -1.89
C VAL A 71 -10.56 1.23 -1.14
N THR A 72 -11.60 0.83 -1.85
CA THR A 72 -12.96 0.78 -1.30
C THR A 72 -13.52 -0.62 -1.47
N TRP A 73 -13.32 -1.44 -0.43
CA TRP A 73 -13.67 -2.84 -0.42
C TRP A 73 -14.74 -3.17 0.62
N CYS A 74 -15.31 -4.36 0.49
CA CYS A 74 -16.26 -4.94 1.43
C CYS A 74 -15.62 -6.11 2.18
N ARG A 75 -15.53 -6.01 3.51
CA ARG A 75 -15.10 -7.12 4.37
C ARG A 75 -16.10 -7.27 5.51
N GLY A 76 -16.97 -8.25 5.38
CA GLY A 76 -17.95 -8.56 6.42
C GLY A 76 -17.39 -9.40 7.56
N ALA A 77 -18.23 -9.72 8.53
CA ALA A 77 -17.86 -10.46 9.73
C ALA A 77 -17.14 -11.79 9.45
N ALA A 78 -17.61 -12.59 8.48
CA ALA A 78 -17.02 -13.87 8.12
C ALA A 78 -15.52 -13.76 7.73
N TYR A 79 -15.15 -12.69 7.03
CA TYR A 79 -13.75 -12.45 6.64
C TYR A 79 -12.80 -12.40 7.84
N TYR A 80 -13.26 -11.86 8.96
CA TYR A 80 -12.47 -11.71 10.17
C TYR A 80 -12.58 -12.92 11.09
N THR A 81 -13.81 -13.44 11.31
CA THR A 81 -14.04 -14.53 12.26
C THR A 81 -13.52 -15.89 11.81
N GLU A 82 -13.48 -16.14 10.51
CA GLU A 82 -13.02 -17.42 9.95
C GLU A 82 -11.50 -17.53 9.80
N SER A 83 -10.77 -16.44 9.87
CA SER A 83 -9.33 -16.42 9.60
C SER A 83 -8.45 -16.81 10.78
N GLY A 84 -8.92 -16.58 12.00
CA GLY A 84 -8.19 -16.81 13.25
C GLY A 84 -7.02 -15.84 13.53
N TRP A 85 -6.70 -14.91 12.61
CA TRP A 85 -5.60 -13.95 12.78
C TRP A 85 -5.96 -12.51 12.40
N ARG A 86 -6.97 -12.33 11.53
CA ARG A 86 -7.41 -10.98 11.11
C ARG A 86 -8.19 -10.27 12.20
N GLY A 87 -8.16 -8.94 12.14
CA GLY A 87 -8.91 -8.09 13.05
C GLY A 87 -8.26 -7.85 14.41
N SER A 88 -7.11 -8.46 14.71
CA SER A 88 -6.40 -8.29 15.98
C SER A 88 -5.05 -7.61 15.80
N LEU A 89 -4.77 -6.60 16.63
CA LEU A 89 -3.49 -5.91 16.65
C LEU A 89 -2.32 -6.87 16.91
N LYS A 90 -2.54 -7.91 17.71
CA LYS A 90 -1.51 -8.88 18.06
C LYS A 90 -1.07 -9.75 16.90
N THR A 91 -1.96 -10.09 15.98
CA THR A 91 -1.72 -11.10 14.93
C THR A 91 -1.71 -10.52 13.52
N GLU A 92 -2.40 -9.41 13.28
CA GLU A 92 -2.41 -8.70 11.99
C GLU A 92 -1.54 -7.44 12.01
N GLY A 93 -1.45 -6.76 13.17
CA GLY A 93 -0.64 -5.55 13.36
C GLY A 93 -1.32 -4.26 12.94
N GLY A 94 -2.46 -4.33 12.28
CA GLY A 94 -3.29 -3.25 11.77
C GLY A 94 -4.37 -3.80 10.86
N GLY A 95 -5.22 -2.96 10.32
CA GLY A 95 -6.36 -3.34 9.50
C GLY A 95 -6.19 -3.00 8.03
N VAL A 96 -7.07 -2.14 7.52
CA VAL A 96 -7.10 -1.76 6.09
C VAL A 96 -5.77 -1.18 5.61
N LEU A 97 -5.05 -0.48 6.46
CA LEU A 97 -3.75 0.12 6.15
C LEU A 97 -2.71 -0.95 5.77
N ILE A 98 -2.45 -1.87 6.68
CA ILE A 98 -1.35 -2.84 6.56
C ILE A 98 -1.69 -4.04 5.67
N ASN A 99 -2.97 -4.35 5.52
CA ASN A 99 -3.39 -5.56 4.81
C ASN A 99 -4.02 -5.28 3.45
N GLN A 100 -5.17 -4.61 3.38
CA GLN A 100 -5.91 -4.47 2.13
C GLN A 100 -5.31 -3.38 1.23
N SER A 101 -4.86 -2.27 1.80
CA SER A 101 -4.42 -1.11 1.01
C SER A 101 -2.90 -1.02 0.79
N VAL A 102 -2.10 -1.90 1.39
CA VAL A 102 -0.64 -1.86 1.33
C VAL A 102 -0.08 -1.89 -0.09
N HIS A 103 -0.70 -2.61 -1.01
CA HIS A 103 -0.28 -2.62 -2.42
C HIS A 103 -0.51 -1.27 -3.09
N THR A 104 -1.62 -0.58 -2.79
CA THR A 104 -1.90 0.74 -3.37
C THR A 104 -0.98 1.81 -2.80
N GLN A 105 -0.62 1.72 -1.51
CA GLN A 105 0.40 2.57 -0.90
C GLN A 105 1.76 2.36 -1.54
N ASP A 106 2.16 1.10 -1.73
CA ASP A 106 3.40 0.73 -2.42
C ASP A 106 3.44 1.27 -3.85
N LEU A 107 2.32 1.22 -4.57
CA LEU A 107 2.22 1.78 -5.91
C LEU A 107 2.33 3.30 -5.94
N LEU A 108 1.79 4.02 -4.96
CA LEU A 108 2.03 5.46 -4.84
C LEU A 108 3.52 5.76 -4.66
N CYS A 109 4.20 5.04 -3.77
CA CYS A 109 5.65 5.18 -3.58
C CYS A 109 6.42 4.80 -4.86
N PHE A 110 6.01 3.74 -5.56
CA PHE A 110 6.64 3.32 -6.81
C PHE A 110 6.51 4.36 -7.92
N LEU A 111 5.38 5.06 -8.00
CA LEU A 111 5.09 6.05 -9.04
C LEU A 111 5.63 7.44 -8.70
N LEU A 112 5.59 7.84 -7.41
CA LEU A 112 5.88 9.21 -6.96
C LEU A 112 7.19 9.35 -6.18
N GLY A 113 7.81 8.24 -5.73
CA GLY A 113 8.98 8.24 -4.85
C GLY A 113 8.60 8.08 -3.38
N ASP A 114 9.55 8.32 -2.48
CA ASP A 114 9.35 8.18 -1.05
C ASP A 114 8.57 9.38 -0.47
N PRO A 115 7.59 9.17 0.42
CA PRO A 115 6.88 10.26 1.08
C PRO A 115 7.79 10.97 2.07
N THR A 116 7.63 12.30 2.17
CA THR A 116 8.35 13.15 3.13
C THR A 116 7.55 13.39 4.41
N THR A 117 6.23 13.53 4.28
CA THR A 117 5.31 13.66 5.42
C THR A 117 4.00 12.95 5.16
N VAL A 118 3.37 12.49 6.25
CA VAL A 118 2.04 11.88 6.23
C VAL A 118 1.22 12.46 7.39
N ASP A 119 0.02 12.94 7.09
CA ASP A 119 -1.01 13.27 8.07
C ASP A 119 -2.21 12.37 7.81
N ALA A 120 -2.61 11.59 8.82
CA ALA A 120 -3.61 10.54 8.63
C ALA A 120 -4.51 10.36 9.85
N THR A 121 -5.75 9.97 9.57
CA THR A 121 -6.72 9.52 10.56
C THR A 121 -7.12 8.08 10.27
N MET A 122 -7.04 7.24 11.28
CA MET A 122 -7.49 5.85 11.23
C MET A 122 -8.65 5.66 12.20
N THR A 123 -9.69 4.98 11.75
CA THR A 123 -10.89 4.76 12.55
C THR A 123 -11.44 3.34 12.34
N ASN A 124 -12.16 2.86 13.33
CA ASN A 124 -12.99 1.67 13.24
C ASN A 124 -14.44 2.10 13.37
N HIS A 125 -15.10 2.40 12.25
CA HIS A 125 -16.45 2.92 12.21
C HIS A 125 -17.51 1.83 12.23
N HIS A 126 -17.31 0.82 11.38
CA HIS A 126 -18.35 -0.13 11.03
C HIS A 126 -18.18 -1.46 11.75
N LEU A 127 -16.95 -1.85 12.03
CA LEU A 127 -16.59 -3.16 12.58
C LEU A 127 -16.10 -3.10 14.04
N LYS A 128 -16.35 -2.01 14.75
CA LYS A 128 -15.81 -1.72 16.10
C LYS A 128 -16.09 -2.79 17.16
N ASP A 129 -17.18 -3.53 17.01
CA ASP A 129 -17.56 -4.60 17.94
C ASP A 129 -17.02 -5.97 17.51
N LEU A 130 -16.33 -6.02 16.36
CA LEU A 130 -15.83 -7.24 15.74
C LEU A 130 -14.31 -7.30 15.68
N ILE A 131 -13.65 -6.16 15.39
CA ILE A 131 -12.20 -6.08 15.20
C ILE A 131 -11.58 -4.97 16.05
N GLU A 132 -10.31 -5.14 16.40
CA GLU A 132 -9.52 -4.16 17.17
C GLU A 132 -8.81 -3.13 16.26
N VAL A 133 -8.62 -3.49 14.99
CA VAL A 133 -7.87 -2.73 14.01
C VAL A 133 -8.78 -1.75 13.25
N GLU A 134 -8.21 -0.84 12.49
CA GLU A 134 -8.95 0.12 11.70
C GLU A 134 -9.61 -0.52 10.46
N ASP A 135 -10.86 -0.14 10.19
CA ASP A 135 -11.57 -0.47 8.95
C ASP A 135 -11.53 0.66 7.91
N THR A 136 -11.09 1.85 8.33
CA THR A 136 -11.06 3.05 7.48
C THR A 136 -9.83 3.90 7.80
N LEU A 137 -9.19 4.39 6.74
CA LEU A 137 -8.03 5.30 6.77
C LEU A 137 -8.25 6.44 5.79
N GLU A 138 -7.95 7.67 6.24
CA GLU A 138 -7.83 8.87 5.43
C GLU A 138 -6.45 9.47 5.63
N ALA A 139 -5.74 9.79 4.54
CA ALA A 139 -4.42 10.37 4.64
C ALA A 139 -4.17 11.45 3.60
N TYR A 140 -3.42 12.46 4.03
CA TYR A 140 -2.74 13.43 3.19
C TYR A 140 -1.24 13.10 3.20
N ILE A 141 -0.67 12.90 2.03
CA ILE A 141 0.71 12.43 1.87
C ILE A 141 1.46 13.44 1.00
N ASP A 142 2.63 13.89 1.45
CA ASP A 142 3.54 14.72 0.66
C ASP A 142 4.70 13.87 0.11
N PHE A 143 4.86 13.88 -1.19
CA PHE A 143 5.96 13.27 -1.92
C PHE A 143 6.90 14.37 -2.46
N ASN A 144 7.61 15.05 -1.54
CA ASN A 144 8.55 16.12 -1.85
C ASN A 144 7.92 17.27 -2.66
N GLY A 145 6.76 17.76 -2.18
CA GLY A 145 5.99 18.85 -2.80
C GLY A 145 4.92 18.38 -3.79
N VAL A 146 4.79 17.07 -4.03
CA VAL A 146 3.66 16.48 -4.73
C VAL A 146 2.69 15.92 -3.69
N HIS A 147 1.50 16.49 -3.61
CA HIS A 147 0.51 16.10 -2.62
C HIS A 147 -0.43 15.02 -3.14
N ALA A 148 -0.68 14.01 -2.31
CA ALA A 148 -1.61 12.94 -2.59
C ALA A 148 -2.67 12.79 -1.50
N SER A 149 -3.93 12.58 -1.91
CA SER A 149 -5.00 12.14 -1.01
C SER A 149 -5.14 10.63 -1.09
N PHE A 150 -5.16 9.97 0.05
CA PHE A 150 -5.34 8.52 0.13
C PHE A 150 -6.52 8.18 1.03
N TYR A 151 -7.42 7.34 0.53
CA TYR A 151 -8.54 6.82 1.29
C TYR A 151 -8.62 5.31 1.13
N ALA A 152 -8.74 4.59 2.23
CA ALA A 152 -8.92 3.16 2.22
C ALA A 152 -9.98 2.74 3.24
N THR A 153 -10.86 1.84 2.83
CA THR A 153 -11.88 1.28 3.72
C THR A 153 -12.28 -0.14 3.31
N THR A 154 -12.68 -0.92 4.30
CA THR A 154 -13.32 -2.24 4.10
C THR A 154 -14.84 -2.20 4.32
N SER A 155 -15.40 -1.00 4.49
CA SER A 155 -16.80 -0.79 4.91
C SER A 155 -17.74 -0.38 3.75
N TYR A 156 -17.40 -0.77 2.51
CA TYR A 156 -18.29 -0.60 1.36
C TYR A 156 -19.22 -1.81 1.18
N CYS A 157 -20.25 -1.65 0.37
CA CYS A 157 -21.20 -2.74 0.08
C CYS A 157 -20.66 -3.78 -0.92
N ALA A 158 -19.61 -3.44 -1.68
CA ALA A 158 -18.96 -4.28 -2.67
C ALA A 158 -17.51 -3.85 -2.89
N ASP A 159 -16.70 -4.77 -3.40
CA ASP A 159 -15.33 -4.45 -3.83
C ASP A 159 -15.36 -3.62 -5.12
N VAL A 160 -14.60 -2.53 -5.11
CA VAL A 160 -14.33 -1.71 -6.30
C VAL A 160 -12.84 -1.81 -6.63
N ALA A 161 -12.48 -1.79 -7.90
CA ALA A 161 -11.08 -1.76 -8.31
C ALA A 161 -10.35 -0.60 -7.64
N PRO A 162 -9.17 -0.81 -7.05
CA PRO A 162 -8.37 0.27 -6.51
C PRO A 162 -8.10 1.32 -7.59
N LEU A 163 -8.28 2.59 -7.24
CA LEU A 163 -8.03 3.72 -8.11
C LEU A 163 -6.72 4.39 -7.72
N ILE A 164 -5.88 4.68 -8.72
CA ILE A 164 -4.79 5.65 -8.62
C ILE A 164 -4.97 6.66 -9.74
N GLU A 165 -4.98 7.95 -9.42
CA GLU A 165 -5.05 9.03 -10.39
C GLU A 165 -3.95 10.05 -10.11
N ILE A 166 -3.19 10.38 -11.16
CA ILE A 166 -2.02 11.27 -11.08
C ILE A 166 -2.25 12.41 -12.06
N ALA A 167 -2.33 13.62 -11.52
CA ALA A 167 -2.42 14.84 -12.31
C ALA A 167 -1.02 15.32 -12.66
N CYS A 168 -0.77 15.53 -13.95
CA CYS A 168 0.48 16.04 -14.49
C CYS A 168 0.24 17.30 -15.35
N GLU A 169 1.31 17.98 -15.73
CA GLU A 169 1.22 19.20 -16.57
C GLU A 169 0.58 18.93 -17.92
N ASN A 170 0.86 17.78 -18.54
CA ASN A 170 0.43 17.47 -19.90
C ASN A 170 -0.73 16.48 -19.98
N MET A 171 -1.04 15.79 -18.89
CA MET A 171 -2.08 14.75 -18.87
C MET A 171 -2.51 14.39 -17.45
N THR A 172 -3.65 13.73 -17.34
CA THR A 172 -4.03 13.01 -16.13
C THR A 172 -3.96 11.50 -16.41
N ILE A 173 -3.22 10.77 -15.60
CA ILE A 173 -3.08 9.31 -15.71
C ILE A 173 -3.99 8.67 -14.65
N ARG A 174 -4.96 7.87 -15.08
CA ARG A 174 -5.89 7.14 -14.21
C ARG A 174 -5.68 5.65 -14.39
N VAL A 175 -5.42 4.96 -13.28
CA VAL A 175 -5.26 3.51 -13.23
C VAL A 175 -6.34 2.87 -12.39
N GLU A 176 -7.08 1.96 -12.99
CA GLU A 176 -8.02 1.02 -12.37
C GLU A 176 -7.70 -0.36 -12.99
N ASP A 177 -6.71 -1.05 -12.41
CA ASP A 177 -6.17 -2.27 -13.00
C ASP A 177 -7.26 -3.27 -13.43
N PRO A 178 -7.22 -3.82 -14.67
CA PRO A 178 -6.10 -3.78 -15.63
C PRO A 178 -6.09 -2.56 -16.58
N HIS A 179 -6.90 -1.55 -16.34
CA HIS A 179 -7.06 -0.40 -17.23
C HIS A 179 -6.18 0.77 -16.81
N VAL A 180 -5.61 1.45 -17.82
CA VAL A 180 -5.00 2.77 -17.69
C VAL A 180 -5.63 3.69 -18.70
N THR A 181 -6.08 4.87 -18.25
CA THR A 181 -6.69 5.90 -19.09
C THR A 181 -5.89 7.18 -18.94
N VAL A 182 -5.69 7.87 -20.07
CA VAL A 182 -4.98 9.15 -20.12
C VAL A 182 -5.94 10.20 -20.68
N TYR A 183 -6.06 11.33 -20.00
CA TYR A 183 -6.88 12.48 -20.37
C TYR A 183 -6.02 13.67 -20.74
#